data_91179ea3fe8be6ae2dfd424c1d6d071b
#
_entry.id   91179ea3fe8be6ae2dfd424c1d6d071b
#
_cell.length_a   1.000
_cell.length_b   1.000
_cell.length_c   1.000
_cell.angle_alpha   90.00
_cell.angle_beta   90.00
_cell.angle_gamma   90.00
#
_symmetry.space_group_name_H-M   'P 1'
#
loop_
_entity.id
_entity.type
_entity.pdbx_description
1 polymer ?
#
loop_
_entity_poly.entity_id
_entity_poly.type
_entity_poly.pdbx_seq_one_letter_code
_entity_poly.pdbx_strand_id
1 'polypeptide(L)'
;MTTPGAEQLTLAGLAPRKRRKRAPAEHTPAEQHPIAQVVLDVQALHLGQTFDYFIDEKDSEAAQPGVLVRVRFGGQRVSGVIWARTDTSDTPRSSIRYIERVLSPDVLVPASMREDIGLVAKAYGGTRANILRFAVPPRVAKVETEQRLAASFRRPVGGSLPDNTQGGFAGRGTNPDGTKPAGSTFAVASTVSEGAAQGYRRLTANYADVNVLHDALTGQRFQSFVFDSLPGAQEWQRNMAWMVATALSAGKAAVVELPTMREVEDLMHMLRNYGLKPFAPAPTGGWMGDVAVLNAETMPAADRYRTYLAVALGQVKVVIGTRAVMYAPVEGPALFAILEDAAYQNMDGMMPYPQAR
;
A
#
# COMPACT_ATOMS: atom_id res chain seq x y z
N MET A 1 -67.94 -27.28 10.50
CA MET A 1 -67.54 -26.27 9.49
C MET A 1 -66.05 -26.43 9.26
N THR A 2 -65.68 -27.16 8.24
CA THR A 2 -64.29 -27.49 7.86
C THR A 2 -63.81 -26.50 6.82
N THR A 3 -62.75 -25.78 7.08
CA THR A 3 -62.09 -24.84 6.17
C THR A 3 -61.35 -25.60 5.09
N PRO A 4 -61.49 -25.26 3.78
CA PRO A 4 -60.78 -25.95 2.72
C PRO A 4 -59.33 -25.49 2.66
N GLY A 5 -58.43 -26.49 2.45
CA GLY A 5 -57.00 -26.33 2.33
C GLY A 5 -56.61 -25.49 1.12
N ALA A 6 -55.58 -24.68 1.30
CA ALA A 6 -54.91 -23.95 0.27
C ALA A 6 -54.13 -24.92 -0.65
N GLU A 7 -54.57 -25.09 -1.89
CA GLU A 7 -53.81 -25.78 -2.94
C GLU A 7 -52.59 -24.91 -3.28
N GLN A 8 -51.40 -25.44 -3.03
CA GLN A 8 -50.16 -24.92 -3.56
C GLN A 8 -50.09 -25.17 -5.08
N LEU A 9 -50.26 -24.12 -5.84
CA LEU A 9 -50.00 -24.15 -7.29
C LEU A 9 -48.52 -24.38 -7.53
N THR A 10 -48.14 -25.59 -7.84
CA THR A 10 -46.82 -25.94 -8.37
C THR A 10 -46.72 -25.45 -9.80
N LEU A 11 -45.88 -24.43 -10.04
CA LEU A 11 -45.50 -24.02 -11.38
C LEU A 11 -44.75 -25.14 -12.12
N ALA A 12 -45.50 -25.97 -12.85
CA ALA A 12 -44.95 -26.98 -13.76
C ALA A 12 -44.19 -26.29 -14.87
N GLY A 13 -42.87 -26.37 -14.86
CA GLY A 13 -42.01 -25.85 -15.93
C GLY A 13 -40.61 -25.39 -15.54
N LEU A 14 -40.31 -25.20 -14.26
CA LEU A 14 -38.99 -24.84 -13.77
C LEU A 14 -38.29 -26.03 -13.13
N ALA A 15 -37.87 -26.99 -13.94
CA ALA A 15 -36.90 -28.00 -13.50
C ALA A 15 -35.60 -27.26 -13.10
N PRO A 16 -35.03 -27.52 -11.90
CA PRO A 16 -33.76 -26.89 -11.52
C PRO A 16 -32.69 -27.28 -12.53
N ARG A 17 -32.21 -26.32 -13.30
CA ARG A 17 -31.08 -26.49 -14.22
C ARG A 17 -29.94 -27.14 -13.45
N LYS A 18 -29.70 -28.43 -13.64
CA LYS A 18 -28.51 -29.13 -13.11
C LYS A 18 -27.30 -28.33 -13.57
N ARG A 19 -26.63 -27.65 -12.62
CA ARG A 19 -25.33 -27.01 -12.85
C ARG A 19 -24.41 -28.10 -13.43
N ARG A 20 -24.07 -27.98 -14.70
CA ARG A 20 -23.04 -28.84 -15.31
C ARG A 20 -21.79 -28.72 -14.42
N LYS A 21 -21.38 -29.83 -13.83
CA LYS A 21 -20.07 -29.94 -13.18
C LYS A 21 -19.05 -29.59 -14.28
N ARG A 22 -18.40 -28.44 -14.12
CA ARG A 22 -17.25 -28.08 -14.96
C ARG A 22 -16.23 -29.19 -14.79
N ALA A 23 -15.68 -29.70 -15.91
CA ALA A 23 -14.56 -30.63 -15.87
C ALA A 23 -13.46 -30.04 -14.98
N PRO A 24 -12.69 -30.85 -14.23
CA PRO A 24 -11.55 -30.37 -13.46
C PRO A 24 -10.65 -29.59 -14.43
N ALA A 25 -10.31 -28.36 -14.10
CA ALA A 25 -9.35 -27.60 -14.90
C ALA A 25 -8.01 -28.35 -14.75
N GLU A 26 -7.38 -28.67 -15.89
CA GLU A 26 -5.99 -29.11 -15.91
C GLU A 26 -5.13 -27.95 -15.41
N HIS A 27 -4.43 -28.16 -14.32
CA HIS A 27 -3.53 -27.19 -13.73
C HIS A 27 -2.09 -27.63 -13.97
N THR A 28 -1.29 -26.74 -14.53
CA THR A 28 0.16 -26.97 -14.74
C THR A 28 0.89 -26.03 -13.79
N PRO A 29 1.78 -26.54 -12.90
CA PRO A 29 2.57 -25.68 -12.04
C PRO A 29 3.46 -24.75 -12.86
N ALA A 30 3.67 -23.52 -12.36
CA ALA A 30 4.59 -22.57 -12.97
C ALA A 30 6.00 -23.16 -13.10
N GLU A 31 6.71 -22.82 -14.18
CA GLU A 31 8.06 -23.32 -14.44
C GLU A 31 9.08 -22.81 -13.42
N GLN A 32 8.93 -21.53 -13.00
CA GLN A 32 9.82 -20.89 -12.04
C GLN A 32 9.09 -20.59 -10.74
N HIS A 33 9.68 -21.00 -9.62
CA HIS A 33 9.15 -20.79 -8.28
C HIS A 33 7.66 -21.10 -8.18
N PRO A 34 7.25 -22.36 -8.44
CA PRO A 34 5.86 -22.77 -8.58
C PRO A 34 5.04 -22.70 -7.31
N ILE A 35 5.68 -22.48 -6.16
CA ILE A 35 5.02 -22.48 -4.85
C ILE A 35 4.96 -21.07 -4.30
N ALA A 36 3.74 -20.61 -4.03
CA ALA A 36 3.48 -19.36 -3.34
C ALA A 36 3.31 -19.62 -1.84
N GLN A 37 4.08 -18.93 -1.04
CA GLN A 37 3.91 -18.84 0.40
C GLN A 37 2.90 -17.73 0.70
N VAL A 38 1.70 -18.07 1.16
CA VAL A 38 0.59 -17.15 1.32
C VAL A 38 0.32 -16.87 2.80
N VAL A 39 0.28 -15.59 3.19
CA VAL A 39 -0.27 -15.14 4.46
C VAL A 39 -1.78 -15.02 4.29
N LEU A 40 -2.54 -15.81 5.02
CA LEU A 40 -3.99 -15.86 4.93
C LEU A 40 -4.66 -14.78 5.79
N ASP A 41 -5.72 -14.17 5.26
CA ASP A 41 -6.58 -13.25 6.00
C ASP A 41 -7.56 -14.04 6.91
N VAL A 42 -7.02 -14.67 7.94
CA VAL A 42 -7.78 -15.42 8.96
C VAL A 42 -7.45 -14.92 10.36
N GLN A 43 -8.48 -14.87 11.23
CA GLN A 43 -8.33 -14.37 12.62
C GLN A 43 -7.86 -15.47 13.59
N ALA A 44 -6.83 -16.19 13.25
CA ALA A 44 -6.34 -17.25 14.11
C ALA A 44 -4.90 -16.95 14.54
N LEU A 45 -4.70 -16.60 15.80
CA LEU A 45 -3.40 -16.27 16.37
C LEU A 45 -2.36 -17.39 16.20
N HIS A 46 -2.80 -18.65 16.20
CA HIS A 46 -1.92 -19.81 16.01
C HIS A 46 -1.50 -20.02 14.53
N LEU A 47 -2.07 -19.27 13.58
CA LEU A 47 -1.74 -19.33 12.15
C LEU A 47 -0.80 -18.21 11.72
N GLY A 48 0.19 -17.89 12.54
CA GLY A 48 1.19 -16.85 12.25
C GLY A 48 2.16 -17.17 11.09
N GLN A 49 2.06 -18.37 10.50
CA GLN A 49 2.92 -18.84 9.41
C GLN A 49 2.28 -18.60 8.03
N THR A 50 3.08 -18.81 7.00
CA THR A 50 2.61 -18.87 5.61
C THR A 50 2.10 -20.27 5.27
N PHE A 51 1.22 -20.35 4.27
CA PHE A 51 0.68 -21.58 3.71
C PHE A 51 1.08 -21.70 2.25
N ASP A 52 1.48 -22.90 1.85
CA ASP A 52 1.98 -23.15 0.52
C ASP A 52 0.86 -23.51 -0.46
N TYR A 53 0.87 -22.85 -1.62
CA TYR A 53 -0.04 -23.08 -2.73
C TYR A 53 0.70 -23.16 -4.04
N PHE A 54 0.27 -24.03 -4.95
CA PHE A 54 0.78 -24.00 -6.32
C PHE A 54 0.26 -22.78 -7.08
N ILE A 55 1.15 -22.20 -7.89
CA ILE A 55 0.82 -21.21 -8.90
C ILE A 55 0.58 -21.95 -10.21
N ASP A 56 -0.54 -21.72 -10.87
CA ASP A 56 -0.80 -22.19 -12.23
C ASP A 56 0.05 -21.39 -13.21
N GLU A 57 0.61 -22.03 -14.25
CA GLU A 57 1.48 -21.37 -15.24
C GLU A 57 0.84 -20.14 -15.87
N LYS A 58 -0.45 -20.21 -16.20
CA LYS A 58 -1.21 -19.08 -16.75
C LYS A 58 -1.29 -17.86 -15.81
N ASP A 59 -1.12 -18.06 -14.51
CA ASP A 59 -1.17 -17.01 -13.50
C ASP A 59 0.26 -16.62 -13.02
N SER A 60 1.33 -17.25 -13.57
CA SER A 60 2.71 -17.12 -13.11
C SER A 60 3.21 -15.67 -13.14
N GLU A 61 2.89 -14.93 -14.19
CA GLU A 61 3.26 -13.53 -14.33
C GLU A 61 2.54 -12.63 -13.31
N ALA A 62 1.26 -12.86 -13.09
CA ALA A 62 0.43 -12.05 -12.20
C ALA A 62 0.59 -12.40 -10.71
N ALA A 63 0.98 -13.64 -10.39
CA ALA A 63 1.09 -14.14 -9.02
C ALA A 63 2.44 -13.79 -8.36
N GLN A 64 2.77 -12.51 -8.30
CA GLN A 64 4.02 -12.02 -7.73
C GLN A 64 3.93 -11.82 -6.20
N PRO A 65 5.07 -11.84 -5.47
CA PRO A 65 5.08 -11.48 -4.05
C PRO A 65 4.49 -10.09 -3.79
N GLY A 66 3.61 -9.97 -2.81
CA GLY A 66 2.86 -8.75 -2.48
C GLY A 66 1.50 -8.62 -3.15
N VAL A 67 1.12 -9.57 -3.97
CA VAL A 67 -0.16 -9.60 -4.69
C VAL A 67 -1.24 -10.28 -3.86
N LEU A 68 -2.48 -9.80 -3.97
CA LEU A 68 -3.66 -10.39 -3.33
C LEU A 68 -4.18 -11.58 -4.14
N VAL A 69 -4.41 -12.69 -3.44
CA VAL A 69 -4.94 -13.92 -4.03
C VAL A 69 -6.16 -14.45 -3.30
N ARG A 70 -6.93 -15.31 -3.97
CA ARG A 70 -7.99 -16.12 -3.38
C ARG A 70 -7.54 -17.57 -3.36
N VAL A 71 -7.66 -18.19 -2.21
CA VAL A 71 -7.27 -19.59 -1.99
C VAL A 71 -8.35 -20.34 -1.23
N ARG A 72 -8.25 -21.67 -1.19
CA ARG A 72 -9.07 -22.51 -0.31
C ARG A 72 -8.30 -22.90 0.94
N PHE A 73 -8.88 -22.60 2.09
CA PHE A 73 -8.37 -23.00 3.40
C PHE A 73 -9.51 -23.49 4.29
N GLY A 74 -9.35 -24.65 4.93
CA GLY A 74 -10.41 -25.23 5.80
C GLY A 74 -11.77 -25.40 5.12
N GLY A 75 -11.81 -25.67 3.81
CA GLY A 75 -13.06 -25.78 3.04
C GLY A 75 -13.65 -24.43 2.58
N GLN A 76 -13.18 -23.32 3.10
CA GLN A 76 -13.65 -21.98 2.78
C GLN A 76 -12.75 -21.28 1.74
N ARG A 77 -13.29 -20.26 1.08
CA ARG A 77 -12.53 -19.35 0.23
C ARG A 77 -12.03 -18.18 1.06
N VAL A 78 -10.72 -18.05 1.15
CA VAL A 78 -10.05 -17.02 1.95
C VAL A 78 -9.19 -16.15 1.04
N SER A 79 -9.09 -14.88 1.34
CA SER A 79 -8.10 -13.99 0.72
C SER A 79 -6.76 -14.14 1.43
N GLY A 80 -5.68 -13.84 0.72
CA GLY A 80 -4.34 -13.81 1.30
C GLY A 80 -3.41 -12.98 0.43
N VAL A 81 -2.21 -12.75 0.94
CA VAL A 81 -1.12 -12.07 0.23
C VAL A 81 -0.02 -13.08 -0.05
N ILE A 82 0.46 -13.13 -1.27
CA ILE A 82 1.68 -13.89 -1.60
C ILE A 82 2.85 -13.21 -0.89
N TRP A 83 3.45 -13.93 0.06
CA TRP A 83 4.58 -13.40 0.83
C TRP A 83 5.90 -13.59 0.12
N ALA A 84 6.07 -14.78 -0.44
CA ALA A 84 7.23 -15.18 -1.22
C ALA A 84 6.86 -16.26 -2.24
N ARG A 85 7.74 -16.53 -3.20
CA ARG A 85 7.67 -17.67 -4.12
C ARG A 85 8.92 -18.54 -3.91
N THR A 86 8.77 -19.86 -4.02
CA THR A 86 9.84 -20.83 -3.80
C THR A 86 9.69 -22.03 -4.71
N ASP A 87 10.77 -22.78 -4.88
CA ASP A 87 10.78 -24.06 -5.62
C ASP A 87 10.46 -25.24 -4.73
N THR A 88 10.67 -25.10 -3.42
CA THR A 88 10.56 -26.20 -2.44
C THR A 88 9.55 -25.86 -1.34
N SER A 89 8.98 -26.89 -0.74
CA SER A 89 8.04 -26.80 0.39
C SER A 89 8.23 -28.00 1.30
N ASP A 90 8.09 -27.77 2.59
CA ASP A 90 8.04 -28.84 3.58
C ASP A 90 6.68 -29.56 3.57
N THR A 91 5.67 -28.99 2.92
CA THR A 91 4.36 -29.59 2.76
C THR A 91 4.38 -30.63 1.64
N PRO A 92 3.88 -31.86 1.86
CA PRO A 92 3.80 -32.86 0.79
C PRO A 92 3.06 -32.31 -0.44
N ARG A 93 3.63 -32.52 -1.63
CA ARG A 93 3.08 -31.98 -2.90
C ARG A 93 1.60 -32.37 -3.12
N SER A 94 1.20 -33.56 -2.70
CA SER A 94 -0.19 -34.03 -2.77
C SER A 94 -1.17 -33.23 -1.92
N SER A 95 -0.69 -32.51 -0.91
CA SER A 95 -1.49 -31.67 -0.01
C SER A 95 -1.53 -30.20 -0.43
N ILE A 96 -0.63 -29.78 -1.31
CA ILE A 96 -0.57 -28.40 -1.82
C ILE A 96 -1.67 -28.21 -2.86
N ARG A 97 -2.52 -27.21 -2.66
CA ARG A 97 -3.59 -26.81 -3.59
C ARG A 97 -3.15 -25.66 -4.45
N TYR A 98 -3.80 -25.47 -5.58
CA TYR A 98 -3.57 -24.30 -6.42
C TYR A 98 -4.26 -23.06 -5.87
N ILE A 99 -3.68 -21.88 -6.14
CA ILE A 99 -4.33 -20.59 -6.00
C ILE A 99 -5.61 -20.62 -6.88
N GLU A 100 -6.76 -20.26 -6.32
CA GLU A 100 -8.01 -20.23 -7.11
C GLU A 100 -8.03 -19.05 -8.08
N ARG A 101 -7.46 -17.93 -7.67
CA ARG A 101 -7.46 -16.70 -8.47
C ARG A 101 -6.51 -15.66 -7.92
N VAL A 102 -5.79 -14.96 -8.78
CA VAL A 102 -5.16 -13.66 -8.50
C VAL A 102 -6.26 -12.59 -8.48
N LEU A 103 -6.39 -11.86 -7.37
CA LEU A 103 -7.46 -10.87 -7.18
C LEU A 103 -7.11 -9.53 -7.80
N SER A 104 -5.87 -9.10 -7.64
CA SER A 104 -5.32 -7.91 -8.25
C SER A 104 -3.91 -8.24 -8.75
N PRO A 105 -3.53 -7.87 -9.98
CA PRO A 105 -2.17 -8.05 -10.46
C PRO A 105 -1.21 -6.98 -9.90
N ASP A 106 -1.74 -5.97 -9.22
CA ASP A 106 -0.93 -4.90 -8.64
C ASP A 106 -0.29 -5.38 -7.34
N VAL A 107 0.99 -5.04 -7.12
CA VAL A 107 1.70 -5.31 -5.87
C VAL A 107 1.20 -4.32 -4.82
N LEU A 108 0.35 -4.79 -3.92
CA LEU A 108 -0.26 -3.98 -2.87
C LEU A 108 0.58 -3.96 -1.58
N VAL A 109 1.43 -4.98 -1.40
CA VAL A 109 2.33 -5.09 -0.24
C VAL A 109 3.76 -5.20 -0.76
N PRO A 110 4.44 -4.08 -0.98
CA PRO A 110 5.80 -4.05 -1.52
C PRO A 110 6.80 -4.81 -0.62
N ALA A 111 8.01 -5.06 -1.14
CA ALA A 111 9.01 -5.87 -0.46
C ALA A 111 9.41 -5.26 0.91
N SER A 112 9.67 -3.95 0.94
CA SER A 112 9.99 -3.22 2.18
C SER A 112 8.89 -3.38 3.23
N MET A 113 7.64 -3.17 2.85
CA MET A 113 6.50 -3.33 3.75
C MET A 113 6.35 -4.77 4.27
N ARG A 114 6.61 -5.80 3.43
CA ARG A 114 6.60 -7.20 3.88
C ARG A 114 7.70 -7.49 4.90
N GLU A 115 8.87 -6.93 4.68
CA GLU A 115 10.00 -7.03 5.61
C GLU A 115 9.66 -6.39 6.96
N ASP A 116 9.20 -5.13 6.95
CA ASP A 116 8.81 -4.40 8.16
C ASP A 116 7.71 -5.12 8.94
N ILE A 117 6.65 -5.58 8.26
CA ILE A 117 5.59 -6.37 8.88
C ILE A 117 6.15 -7.66 9.51
N GLY A 118 7.10 -8.30 8.83
CA GLY A 118 7.76 -9.49 9.36
C GLY A 118 8.56 -9.22 10.63
N LEU A 119 9.33 -8.13 10.66
CA LEU A 119 10.10 -7.68 11.81
C LEU A 119 9.20 -7.30 12.98
N VAL A 120 8.16 -6.51 12.74
CA VAL A 120 7.19 -6.09 13.75
C VAL A 120 6.45 -7.30 14.34
N ALA A 121 5.96 -8.23 13.50
CA ALA A 121 5.31 -9.44 13.96
C ALA A 121 6.22 -10.28 14.88
N LYS A 122 7.50 -10.38 14.55
CA LYS A 122 8.49 -11.09 15.35
C LYS A 122 8.80 -10.37 16.67
N ALA A 123 8.96 -9.05 16.62
CA ALA A 123 9.32 -8.26 17.79
C ALA A 123 8.21 -8.19 18.83
N TYR A 124 6.96 -8.11 18.40
CA TYR A 124 5.79 -7.90 19.29
C TYR A 124 4.92 -9.14 19.49
N GLY A 125 5.34 -10.29 18.99
CA GLY A 125 4.61 -11.57 19.16
C GLY A 125 3.27 -11.63 18.42
N GLY A 126 3.08 -10.79 17.41
CA GLY A 126 1.89 -10.75 16.59
C GLY A 126 1.94 -11.63 15.34
N THR A 127 0.85 -11.65 14.58
CA THR A 127 0.81 -12.34 13.30
C THR A 127 0.87 -11.34 12.13
N ARG A 128 1.54 -11.73 11.05
CA ARG A 128 1.57 -10.95 9.80
C ARG A 128 0.15 -10.63 9.31
N ALA A 129 -0.79 -11.56 9.46
CA ALA A 129 -2.18 -11.39 9.06
C ALA A 129 -2.89 -10.25 9.80
N ASN A 130 -2.66 -10.13 11.11
CA ASN A 130 -3.26 -9.05 11.91
C ASN A 130 -2.72 -7.68 11.51
N ILE A 131 -1.39 -7.59 11.28
CA ILE A 131 -0.77 -6.35 10.84
C ILE A 131 -1.28 -5.98 9.43
N LEU A 132 -1.35 -6.94 8.51
CA LEU A 132 -1.88 -6.72 7.16
C LEU A 132 -3.32 -6.18 7.15
N ARG A 133 -4.19 -6.67 8.04
CA ARG A 133 -5.56 -6.15 8.16
C ARG A 133 -5.61 -4.69 8.59
N PHE A 134 -4.69 -4.31 9.43
CA PHE A 134 -4.57 -2.92 9.86
C PHE A 134 -3.95 -2.04 8.76
N ALA A 135 -2.92 -2.55 8.10
CA ALA A 135 -2.12 -1.82 7.13
C ALA A 135 -2.79 -1.69 5.77
N VAL A 136 -3.45 -2.75 5.29
CA VAL A 136 -4.03 -2.82 3.94
C VAL A 136 -5.56 -2.72 4.02
N PRO A 137 -6.17 -1.68 3.49
CA PRO A 137 -7.61 -1.54 3.48
C PRO A 137 -8.29 -2.63 2.63
N PRO A 138 -9.55 -2.99 2.93
CA PRO A 138 -10.30 -3.95 2.14
C PRO A 138 -10.35 -3.56 0.65
N ARG A 139 -10.05 -4.53 -0.20
CA ARG A 139 -10.01 -4.34 -1.65
C ARG A 139 -11.36 -3.92 -2.22
N VAL A 140 -11.36 -2.91 -3.09
CA VAL A 140 -12.53 -2.46 -3.85
C VAL A 140 -12.24 -2.57 -5.35
N ALA A 141 -12.70 -3.64 -5.99
CA ALA A 141 -12.39 -3.97 -7.38
C ALA A 141 -12.79 -2.86 -8.39
N LYS A 142 -13.86 -2.11 -8.11
CA LYS A 142 -14.29 -0.97 -8.92
C LYS A 142 -13.22 0.12 -8.97
N VAL A 143 -12.56 0.40 -7.86
CA VAL A 143 -11.48 1.40 -7.76
C VAL A 143 -10.29 1.01 -8.65
N GLU A 144 -9.89 -0.25 -8.66
CA GLU A 144 -8.80 -0.73 -9.54
C GLU A 144 -9.14 -0.54 -11.01
N THR A 145 -10.39 -0.83 -11.40
CA THR A 145 -10.85 -0.64 -12.77
C THR A 145 -10.81 0.84 -13.15
N GLU A 146 -11.29 1.73 -12.29
CA GLU A 146 -11.27 3.18 -12.51
C GLU A 146 -9.83 3.71 -12.66
N GLN A 147 -8.90 3.26 -11.81
CA GLN A 147 -7.50 3.69 -11.89
C GLN A 147 -6.79 3.19 -13.14
N ARG A 148 -7.04 1.96 -13.57
CA ARG A 148 -6.47 1.43 -14.82
C ARG A 148 -6.98 2.19 -16.03
N LEU A 149 -8.28 2.50 -16.06
CA LEU A 149 -8.85 3.34 -17.10
C LEU A 149 -8.20 4.72 -17.10
N ALA A 150 -8.08 5.37 -15.96
CA ALA A 150 -7.43 6.69 -15.84
C ALA A 150 -5.95 6.65 -16.28
N ALA A 151 -5.23 5.57 -15.99
CA ALA A 151 -3.85 5.37 -16.44
C ALA A 151 -3.74 5.19 -17.96
N SER A 152 -4.70 4.49 -18.60
CA SER A 152 -4.74 4.30 -20.04
C SER A 152 -4.99 5.61 -20.82
N PHE A 153 -5.77 6.54 -20.25
CA PHE A 153 -6.02 7.86 -20.84
C PHE A 153 -4.83 8.83 -20.68
N ARG A 154 -3.92 8.58 -19.73
CA ARG A 154 -2.70 9.42 -19.54
C ARG A 154 -1.54 9.02 -20.45
N ARG A 155 -1.64 7.96 -21.24
CA ARG A 155 -0.63 7.62 -22.24
C ARG A 155 -0.67 8.65 -23.37
N PRO A 156 0.46 9.27 -23.75
CA PRO A 156 0.50 10.16 -24.93
C PRO A 156 0.09 9.34 -26.17
N VAL A 157 -0.89 9.83 -26.90
CA VAL A 157 -1.20 9.35 -28.23
C VAL A 157 -0.05 9.77 -29.13
N GLY A 158 0.90 8.85 -29.42
CA GLY A 158 1.99 9.18 -30.35
C GLY A 158 3.34 8.49 -30.09
N GLY A 159 3.37 7.38 -29.36
CA GLY A 159 4.56 6.53 -29.27
C GLY A 159 4.26 5.15 -29.83
N SER A 160 5.01 4.70 -30.87
CA SER A 160 5.01 3.33 -31.35
C SER A 160 5.08 2.36 -30.17
N LEU A 161 4.21 1.36 -30.18
CA LEU A 161 4.23 0.27 -29.21
C LEU A 161 5.65 -0.35 -29.20
N PRO A 162 6.38 -0.38 -28.10
CA PRO A 162 7.46 -1.33 -27.99
C PRO A 162 6.83 -2.71 -27.98
N ASP A 163 7.32 -3.56 -28.84
CA ASP A 163 6.98 -4.97 -28.95
C ASP A 163 7.19 -5.62 -27.59
N ASN A 164 6.12 -5.94 -26.89
CA ASN A 164 6.14 -6.36 -25.48
C ASN A 164 6.10 -7.90 -25.42
N THR A 165 7.08 -8.54 -26.05
CA THR A 165 7.29 -10.00 -25.96
C THR A 165 8.29 -10.39 -24.86
N GLN A 166 8.72 -9.47 -23.99
CA GLN A 166 9.51 -9.78 -22.80
C GLN A 166 9.10 -8.91 -21.60
N GLY A 167 7.96 -9.23 -21.01
CA GLY A 167 7.44 -8.59 -19.82
C GLY A 167 7.92 -9.23 -18.52
N GLY A 168 9.20 -9.11 -18.22
CA GLY A 168 9.67 -9.32 -16.86
C GLY A 168 9.44 -8.02 -16.07
N PHE A 169 8.75 -8.07 -14.93
CA PHE A 169 8.85 -7.05 -13.89
C PHE A 169 10.28 -7.11 -13.31
N ALA A 170 11.25 -6.59 -14.06
CA ALA A 170 12.52 -6.24 -13.47
C ALA A 170 12.26 -5.07 -12.53
N GLY A 171 12.60 -5.25 -11.25
CA GLY A 171 12.82 -4.14 -10.36
C GLY A 171 13.63 -3.08 -11.09
N ARG A 172 13.34 -1.80 -10.87
CA ARG A 172 13.96 -0.66 -11.55
C ARG A 172 15.50 -0.76 -11.51
N GLY A 173 16.04 -1.60 -12.38
CA GLY A 173 17.46 -1.64 -12.72
C GLY A 173 17.76 -0.54 -13.73
N THR A 174 18.99 -0.07 -13.74
CA THR A 174 19.53 0.77 -14.82
C THR A 174 19.38 0.06 -16.15
N ASN A 175 19.06 0.81 -17.22
CA ASN A 175 19.10 0.32 -18.58
C ASN A 175 20.48 -0.28 -18.90
N PRO A 176 20.61 -1.19 -19.87
CA PRO A 176 21.90 -1.80 -20.26
C PRO A 176 22.99 -0.78 -20.65
N ASP A 177 22.62 0.45 -20.97
CA ASP A 177 23.51 1.58 -21.30
C ASP A 177 23.89 2.44 -20.08
N GLY A 178 23.50 2.05 -18.85
CA GLY A 178 23.78 2.78 -17.63
C GLY A 178 22.87 3.99 -17.39
N THR A 179 21.91 4.26 -18.28
CA THR A 179 20.94 5.33 -18.08
C THR A 179 19.80 4.86 -17.18
N LYS A 180 19.43 5.65 -16.18
CA LYS A 180 18.24 5.39 -15.38
C LYS A 180 17.03 5.40 -16.32
N PRO A 181 16.10 4.42 -16.22
CA PRO A 181 14.84 4.53 -16.92
C PRO A 181 14.25 5.88 -16.58
N ALA A 182 13.68 6.58 -17.57
CA ALA A 182 12.89 7.77 -17.35
C ALA A 182 11.66 7.38 -16.50
N GLY A 183 11.91 7.18 -15.22
CA GLY A 183 10.88 7.10 -14.20
C GLY A 183 10.10 8.39 -14.30
N SER A 184 8.81 8.36 -14.17
CA SER A 184 7.96 9.53 -14.08
C SER A 184 8.67 10.53 -13.17
N THR A 185 9.33 11.51 -13.78
CA THR A 185 9.93 12.62 -13.07
C THR A 185 8.72 13.30 -12.45
N PHE A 186 8.52 13.08 -11.16
CA PHE A 186 7.60 13.89 -10.38
C PHE A 186 8.22 15.28 -10.48
N ALA A 187 7.72 16.11 -11.39
CA ALA A 187 8.14 17.50 -11.49
C ALA A 187 7.67 18.15 -10.20
N VAL A 188 8.58 18.22 -9.23
CA VAL A 188 8.34 18.96 -7.99
C VAL A 188 8.06 20.40 -8.42
N ALA A 189 6.87 20.90 -8.12
CA ALA A 189 6.49 22.24 -8.48
C ALA A 189 7.54 23.21 -7.91
N SER A 190 7.90 24.24 -8.68
CA SER A 190 8.87 25.25 -8.25
C SER A 190 8.55 25.82 -6.85
N THR A 191 7.26 25.95 -6.54
CA THR A 191 6.75 26.38 -5.24
C THR A 191 7.20 25.48 -4.06
N VAL A 192 7.32 24.17 -4.26
CA VAL A 192 7.79 23.24 -3.21
C VAL A 192 9.27 23.47 -2.94
N SER A 193 10.08 23.58 -3.99
CA SER A 193 11.53 23.81 -3.89
C SER A 193 11.85 25.20 -3.32
N GLU A 194 11.11 26.22 -3.73
CA GLU A 194 11.22 27.57 -3.17
C GLU A 194 10.84 27.59 -1.67
N GLY A 195 9.74 26.94 -1.32
CA GLY A 195 9.30 26.77 0.08
C GLY A 195 10.35 26.03 0.93
N ALA A 196 10.95 24.96 0.39
CA ALA A 196 12.03 24.23 1.06
C ALA A 196 13.25 25.14 1.32
N ALA A 197 13.67 25.93 0.31
CA ALA A 197 14.78 26.87 0.46
C ALA A 197 14.48 28.01 1.46
N GLN A 198 13.26 28.53 1.46
CA GLN A 198 12.84 29.53 2.44
C GLN A 198 12.79 28.97 3.85
N GLY A 199 12.24 27.76 4.03
CA GLY A 199 12.19 27.07 5.31
C GLY A 199 13.58 26.78 5.85
N TYR A 200 14.54 26.38 5.01
CA TYR A 200 15.94 26.19 5.38
C TYR A 200 16.55 27.46 5.97
N ARG A 201 16.41 28.59 5.28
CA ARG A 201 16.91 29.90 5.78
C ARG A 201 16.30 30.28 7.14
N ARG A 202 14.99 30.04 7.31
CA ARG A 202 14.31 30.29 8.59
C ARG A 202 14.89 29.41 9.72
N LEU A 203 15.09 28.13 9.45
CA LEU A 203 15.55 27.18 10.45
C LEU A 203 17.01 27.43 10.83
N THR A 204 17.90 27.72 9.90
CA THR A 204 19.30 28.01 10.18
C THR A 204 19.49 29.28 11.02
N ALA A 205 18.52 30.18 11.02
CA ALA A 205 18.54 31.36 11.89
C ALA A 205 18.13 31.05 13.36
N ASN A 206 17.40 29.94 13.60
CA ASN A 206 16.78 29.67 14.88
C ASN A 206 17.24 28.36 15.54
N TYR A 207 17.79 27.42 14.78
CA TYR A 207 18.19 26.10 15.27
C TYR A 207 19.66 25.81 14.93
N ALA A 208 20.35 25.20 15.86
CA ALA A 208 21.67 24.62 15.59
C ALA A 208 21.53 23.36 14.71
N ASP A 209 22.59 23.00 14.01
CA ASP A 209 22.74 21.72 13.28
C ASP A 209 21.68 21.42 12.21
N VAL A 210 20.92 22.42 11.75
CA VAL A 210 19.92 22.28 10.68
C VAL A 210 20.56 21.79 9.37
N ASN A 211 21.80 22.16 9.11
CA ASN A 211 22.57 21.66 7.99
C ASN A 211 22.73 20.14 8.00
N VAL A 212 22.96 19.54 9.19
CA VAL A 212 23.07 18.07 9.33
C VAL A 212 21.75 17.39 9.03
N LEU A 213 20.63 17.95 9.52
CA LEU A 213 19.30 17.45 9.19
C LEU A 213 18.97 17.62 7.69
N HIS A 214 19.32 18.78 7.11
CA HIS A 214 19.13 19.03 5.68
C HIS A 214 19.92 18.04 4.82
N ASP A 215 21.18 17.78 5.17
CA ASP A 215 22.05 16.82 4.47
C ASP A 215 21.50 15.39 4.60
N ALA A 216 20.90 15.02 5.73
CA ALA A 216 20.23 13.75 5.90
C ALA A 216 18.96 13.64 5.04
N LEU A 217 18.14 14.71 4.97
CA LEU A 217 16.94 14.75 4.16
C LEU A 217 17.26 14.66 2.66
N THR A 218 18.35 15.23 2.21
CA THR A 218 18.76 15.26 0.80
C THR A 218 19.70 14.11 0.43
N GLY A 219 20.45 13.56 1.39
CA GLY A 219 21.42 12.47 1.20
C GLY A 219 20.76 11.10 1.04
N GLN A 220 21.59 10.07 0.85
CA GLN A 220 21.15 8.69 0.61
C GLN A 220 21.33 7.78 1.84
N ARG A 221 21.95 8.28 2.93
CA ARG A 221 22.20 7.49 4.14
C ARG A 221 21.02 7.62 5.08
N PHE A 222 20.68 6.51 5.73
CA PHE A 222 19.76 6.53 6.86
C PHE A 222 20.40 7.29 8.04
N GLN A 223 19.64 8.21 8.60
CA GLN A 223 19.98 8.91 9.84
C GLN A 223 18.70 9.14 10.62
N SER A 224 18.77 9.06 11.95
CA SER A 224 17.67 9.35 12.85
C SER A 224 17.94 10.63 13.64
N PHE A 225 16.89 11.41 13.84
CA PHE A 225 16.95 12.69 14.56
C PHE A 225 15.81 12.76 15.57
N VAL A 226 16.08 13.42 16.68
CA VAL A 226 15.04 14.00 17.53
C VAL A 226 15.07 15.50 17.27
N PHE A 227 13.94 16.07 16.92
CA PHE A 227 13.80 17.48 16.59
C PHE A 227 12.80 18.15 17.51
N ASP A 228 13.31 18.98 18.41
CA ASP A 228 12.49 19.76 19.33
C ASP A 228 12.09 21.09 18.67
N SER A 229 10.81 21.25 18.39
CA SER A 229 10.30 22.50 17.85
C SER A 229 10.28 23.59 18.92
N LEU A 230 10.76 24.77 18.56
CA LEU A 230 10.63 25.94 19.43
C LEU A 230 9.15 26.24 19.72
N PRO A 231 8.84 26.79 20.90
CA PRO A 231 7.49 27.19 21.20
C PRO A 231 7.03 28.32 20.26
N GLY A 232 5.83 28.20 19.74
CA GLY A 232 5.27 29.20 18.84
C GLY A 232 4.06 28.67 18.07
N ALA A 233 3.21 29.58 17.60
CA ALA A 233 2.08 29.22 16.80
C ALA A 233 2.54 28.61 15.46
N GLN A 234 2.04 27.42 15.13
CA GLN A 234 2.31 26.70 13.90
C GLN A 234 3.80 26.33 13.69
N GLU A 235 4.63 26.32 14.72
CA GLU A 235 6.07 26.11 14.54
C GLU A 235 6.38 24.67 14.16
N TRP A 236 5.78 23.68 14.81
CA TRP A 236 5.95 22.28 14.42
C TRP A 236 5.42 21.99 13.01
N GLN A 237 4.27 22.60 12.63
CA GLN A 237 3.70 22.44 11.29
C GLN A 237 4.64 22.97 10.21
N ARG A 238 5.25 24.14 10.43
CA ARG A 238 6.22 24.73 9.50
C ARG A 238 7.48 23.87 9.37
N ASN A 239 7.95 23.34 10.49
CA ASN A 239 9.14 22.48 10.53
C ASN A 239 8.87 21.17 9.82
N MET A 240 7.73 20.53 10.10
CA MET A 240 7.32 19.29 9.43
C MET A 240 7.09 19.49 7.94
N ALA A 241 6.39 20.54 7.54
CA ALA A 241 6.16 20.85 6.13
C ALA A 241 7.47 21.14 5.38
N TRP A 242 8.44 21.77 6.05
CA TRP A 242 9.77 21.97 5.48
C TRP A 242 10.51 20.64 5.27
N MET A 243 10.48 19.74 6.25
CA MET A 243 11.10 18.40 6.13
C MET A 243 10.48 17.63 4.96
N VAL A 244 9.15 17.63 4.85
CA VAL A 244 8.42 17.00 3.74
C VAL A 244 8.81 17.60 2.39
N ALA A 245 8.80 18.93 2.28
CA ALA A 245 9.16 19.64 1.04
C ALA A 245 10.61 19.37 0.63
N THR A 246 11.54 19.36 1.60
CA THR A 246 12.96 19.09 1.35
C THR A 246 13.17 17.64 0.88
N ALA A 247 12.57 16.66 1.55
CA ALA A 247 12.64 15.26 1.13
C ALA A 247 12.05 15.05 -0.28
N LEU A 248 10.89 15.67 -0.56
CA LEU A 248 10.24 15.59 -1.85
C LEU A 248 11.08 16.25 -2.96
N SER A 249 11.70 17.39 -2.68
CA SER A 249 12.63 18.07 -3.60
C SER A 249 13.87 17.23 -3.90
N ALA A 250 14.30 16.40 -2.96
CA ALA A 250 15.38 15.42 -3.14
C ALA A 250 14.90 14.12 -3.84
N GLY A 251 13.65 14.05 -4.31
CA GLY A 251 13.08 12.89 -5.00
C GLY A 251 12.61 11.76 -4.07
N LYS A 252 12.67 11.96 -2.76
CA LYS A 252 12.24 10.99 -1.75
C LYS A 252 10.72 11.03 -1.53
N ALA A 253 10.17 9.96 -0.98
CA ALA A 253 8.83 9.98 -0.40
C ALA A 253 8.86 10.60 1.01
N ALA A 254 7.70 10.95 1.55
CA ALA A 254 7.55 11.38 2.93
C ALA A 254 6.33 10.71 3.57
N VAL A 255 6.54 10.12 4.74
CA VAL A 255 5.53 9.48 5.57
C VAL A 255 5.52 10.19 6.92
N VAL A 256 4.38 10.76 7.30
CA VAL A 256 4.26 11.51 8.55
C VAL A 256 3.13 10.95 9.40
N GLU A 257 3.49 10.42 10.55
CA GLU A 257 2.56 9.95 11.57
C GLU A 257 2.24 11.07 12.56
N LEU A 258 0.96 11.27 12.82
CA LEU A 258 0.41 12.34 13.63
C LEU A 258 -0.55 11.77 14.69
N PRO A 259 -0.62 12.34 15.90
CA PRO A 259 -1.41 11.79 17.00
C PRO A 259 -2.90 11.71 16.69
N THR A 260 -3.46 12.75 16.12
CA THR A 260 -4.90 12.85 15.83
C THR A 260 -5.17 13.45 14.45
N MET A 261 -6.42 13.38 14.03
CA MET A 261 -6.86 13.99 12.78
C MET A 261 -6.77 15.51 12.76
N ARG A 262 -6.76 16.15 13.93
CA ARG A 262 -6.57 17.60 14.03
C ARG A 262 -5.18 17.99 13.54
N GLU A 263 -4.13 17.32 14.02
CA GLU A 263 -2.76 17.57 13.58
C GLU A 263 -2.58 17.22 12.10
N VAL A 264 -3.30 16.19 11.58
CA VAL A 264 -3.33 15.87 10.15
C VAL A 264 -3.89 17.04 9.34
N GLU A 265 -5.00 17.64 9.77
CA GLU A 265 -5.59 18.81 9.12
C GLU A 265 -4.68 20.04 9.19
N ASP A 266 -4.09 20.27 10.35
CA ASP A 266 -3.14 21.37 10.58
C ASP A 266 -1.92 21.27 9.67
N LEU A 267 -1.32 20.07 9.57
CA LEU A 267 -0.20 19.83 8.66
C LEU A 267 -0.62 19.95 7.20
N MET A 268 -1.79 19.41 6.83
CA MET A 268 -2.33 19.53 5.48
C MET A 268 -2.51 21.00 5.09
N HIS A 269 -3.01 21.82 6.01
CA HIS A 269 -3.13 23.27 5.78
C HIS A 269 -1.77 23.90 5.48
N MET A 270 -0.74 23.54 6.25
CA MET A 270 0.61 24.05 6.04
C MET A 270 1.22 23.56 4.71
N LEU A 271 1.02 22.29 4.35
CA LEU A 271 1.51 21.72 3.09
C LEU A 271 0.90 22.41 1.87
N ARG A 272 -0.35 22.89 1.95
CA ARG A 272 -0.95 23.70 0.88
C ARG A 272 -0.19 25.01 0.64
N ASN A 273 0.40 25.61 1.66
CA ASN A 273 1.24 26.81 1.51
C ASN A 273 2.54 26.52 0.72
N TYR A 274 2.95 25.23 0.69
CA TYR A 274 4.05 24.74 -0.15
C TYR A 274 3.58 24.32 -1.55
N GLY A 275 2.29 24.53 -1.90
CA GLY A 275 1.71 24.14 -3.19
C GLY A 275 1.28 22.68 -3.27
N LEU A 276 1.41 21.90 -2.19
CA LEU A 276 1.00 20.50 -2.13
C LEU A 276 -0.51 20.38 -1.87
N LYS A 277 -1.20 19.64 -2.73
CA LYS A 277 -2.67 19.48 -2.66
C LYS A 277 -3.04 18.12 -2.10
N PRO A 278 -4.15 18.01 -1.34
CA PRO A 278 -4.65 16.72 -0.91
C PRO A 278 -5.04 15.88 -2.13
N PHE A 279 -4.78 14.58 -2.08
CA PHE A 279 -5.26 13.63 -3.07
C PHE A 279 -6.76 13.43 -2.89
N ALA A 280 -7.55 14.00 -3.79
CA ALA A 280 -9.00 14.11 -3.70
C ALA A 280 -9.67 14.05 -5.08
N PRO A 281 -11.01 13.88 -5.13
CA PRO A 281 -11.77 13.96 -6.38
C PRO A 281 -11.53 15.30 -7.11
N ALA A 282 -11.24 15.23 -8.40
CA ALA A 282 -11.02 16.40 -9.23
C ALA A 282 -12.33 16.82 -9.93
N PRO A 283 -12.54 18.14 -10.14
CA PRO A 283 -13.72 18.63 -10.86
C PRO A 283 -13.86 18.08 -12.28
N THR A 284 -12.74 17.75 -12.90
CA THR A 284 -12.66 17.16 -14.26
C THR A 284 -12.86 15.65 -14.29
N GLY A 285 -13.17 15.06 -13.15
CA GLY A 285 -13.27 13.62 -12.96
C GLY A 285 -11.94 12.96 -12.58
N GLY A 286 -12.03 11.80 -11.93
CA GLY A 286 -10.87 11.11 -11.37
C GLY A 286 -10.39 11.69 -10.03
N TRP A 287 -9.18 11.34 -9.64
CA TRP A 287 -8.54 11.80 -8.41
C TRP A 287 -7.18 12.40 -8.71
N MET A 288 -6.85 13.50 -8.05
CA MET A 288 -5.61 14.26 -8.22
C MET A 288 -5.11 14.79 -6.88
N GLY A 289 -3.81 15.01 -6.78
CA GLY A 289 -3.16 15.62 -5.62
C GLY A 289 -1.84 14.96 -5.29
N ASP A 290 -1.15 15.54 -4.32
CA ASP A 290 0.23 15.24 -3.98
C ASP A 290 0.35 14.55 -2.62
N VAL A 291 -0.66 14.72 -1.76
CA VAL A 291 -0.66 14.27 -0.35
C VAL A 291 -1.81 13.30 -0.10
N ALA A 292 -1.49 12.06 0.20
CA ALA A 292 -2.44 11.04 0.62
C ALA A 292 -2.69 11.13 2.14
N VAL A 293 -3.94 11.22 2.55
CA VAL A 293 -4.34 11.08 3.96
C VAL A 293 -4.84 9.66 4.18
N LEU A 294 -4.09 8.86 4.95
CA LEU A 294 -4.52 7.52 5.33
C LEU A 294 -5.26 7.57 6.66
N ASN A 295 -6.58 7.47 6.59
CA ASN A 295 -7.44 7.43 7.77
C ASN A 295 -8.39 6.23 7.69
N ALA A 296 -8.33 5.37 8.72
CA ALA A 296 -9.11 4.15 8.75
C ALA A 296 -10.59 4.38 9.12
N GLU A 297 -10.92 5.39 9.91
CA GLU A 297 -12.22 5.47 10.57
C GLU A 297 -13.24 6.37 9.84
N THR A 298 -12.81 7.50 9.31
CA THR A 298 -13.71 8.52 8.76
C THR A 298 -13.87 8.47 7.24
N MET A 299 -12.96 7.79 6.52
CA MET A 299 -13.03 7.69 5.06
C MET A 299 -13.92 6.53 4.60
N PRO A 300 -14.76 6.71 3.56
CA PRO A 300 -15.44 5.62 2.88
C PRO A 300 -14.46 4.54 2.41
N ALA A 301 -14.88 3.27 2.43
CA ALA A 301 -14.00 2.14 2.09
C ALA A 301 -13.37 2.25 0.68
N ALA A 302 -14.14 2.76 -0.29
CA ALA A 302 -13.63 2.98 -1.65
C ALA A 302 -12.53 4.05 -1.71
N ASP A 303 -12.67 5.11 -0.93
CA ASP A 303 -11.71 6.22 -0.90
C ASP A 303 -10.45 5.83 -0.14
N ARG A 304 -10.57 5.08 0.97
CA ARG A 304 -9.42 4.48 1.66
C ARG A 304 -8.60 3.60 0.73
N TYR A 305 -9.28 2.70 0.00
CA TYR A 305 -8.60 1.80 -0.92
C TYR A 305 -7.96 2.55 -2.09
N ARG A 306 -8.64 3.58 -2.62
CA ARG A 306 -8.11 4.42 -3.70
C ARG A 306 -6.86 5.18 -3.29
N THR A 307 -6.89 5.78 -2.10
CA THR A 307 -5.75 6.51 -1.54
C THR A 307 -4.58 5.58 -1.29
N TYR A 308 -4.82 4.41 -0.70
CA TYR A 308 -3.81 3.39 -0.50
C TYR A 308 -3.19 2.92 -1.82
N LEU A 309 -4.02 2.63 -2.81
CA LEU A 309 -3.59 2.16 -4.13
C LEU A 309 -2.77 3.22 -4.87
N ALA A 310 -3.11 4.50 -4.73
CA ALA A 310 -2.34 5.60 -5.31
C ALA A 310 -0.92 5.69 -4.73
N VAL A 311 -0.75 5.41 -3.43
CA VAL A 311 0.56 5.32 -2.78
C VAL A 311 1.31 4.07 -3.24
N ALA A 312 0.67 2.90 -3.21
CA ALA A 312 1.28 1.63 -3.62
C ALA A 312 1.77 1.64 -5.08
N LEU A 313 1.07 2.35 -5.96
CA LEU A 313 1.46 2.53 -7.36
C LEU A 313 2.43 3.71 -7.59
N GLY A 314 2.89 4.36 -6.54
CA GLY A 314 3.83 5.49 -6.61
C GLY A 314 3.26 6.75 -7.27
N GLN A 315 1.93 6.89 -7.35
CA GLN A 315 1.26 8.09 -7.88
C GLN A 315 1.35 9.26 -6.90
N VAL A 316 1.33 8.96 -5.61
CA VAL A 316 1.46 9.92 -4.51
C VAL A 316 2.66 9.52 -3.66
N LYS A 317 3.50 10.50 -3.33
CA LYS A 317 4.74 10.28 -2.57
C LYS A 317 4.70 10.86 -1.15
N VAL A 318 3.75 11.72 -0.84
CA VAL A 318 3.56 12.28 0.50
C VAL A 318 2.37 11.61 1.15
N VAL A 319 2.59 10.99 2.28
CA VAL A 319 1.57 10.25 3.04
C VAL A 319 1.53 10.78 4.45
N ILE A 320 0.38 11.25 4.89
CA ILE A 320 0.17 11.73 6.26
C ILE A 320 -1.03 11.02 6.88
N GLY A 321 -1.06 10.89 8.17
CA GLY A 321 -2.19 10.26 8.85
C GLY A 321 -1.86 9.89 10.28
N THR A 322 -2.78 9.18 10.90
CA THR A 322 -2.57 8.59 12.22
C THR A 322 -1.93 7.22 12.07
N ARG A 323 -1.88 6.43 13.11
CA ARG A 323 -1.18 5.14 13.22
C ARG A 323 -1.15 4.24 11.96
N ALA A 324 -2.19 4.23 11.14
CA ALA A 324 -2.23 3.43 9.92
C ALA A 324 -1.14 3.81 8.89
N VAL A 325 -0.61 5.02 8.98
CA VAL A 325 0.42 5.53 8.06
C VAL A 325 1.78 4.87 8.25
N MET A 326 2.07 4.28 9.41
CA MET A 326 3.32 3.52 9.66
C MET A 326 3.59 2.46 8.59
N TYR A 327 2.53 1.88 8.04
CA TYR A 327 2.61 0.84 7.02
C TYR A 327 2.26 1.35 5.63
N ALA A 328 2.51 2.63 5.36
CA ALA A 328 2.29 3.17 4.02
C ALA A 328 3.15 2.40 2.99
N PRO A 329 2.57 1.96 1.86
CA PRO A 329 3.28 1.15 0.87
C PRO A 329 4.18 2.01 -0.03
N VAL A 330 5.09 2.77 0.59
CA VAL A 330 6.07 3.59 -0.14
C VAL A 330 7.29 2.76 -0.52
N GLU A 331 7.83 3.01 -1.69
CA GLU A 331 9.06 2.36 -2.16
C GLU A 331 10.19 3.39 -2.34
N GLY A 332 11.41 2.94 -2.08
CA GLY A 332 12.61 3.74 -2.22
C GLY A 332 12.88 4.64 -1.02
N PRO A 333 13.83 5.58 -1.14
CA PRO A 333 14.20 6.47 -0.05
C PRO A 333 13.03 7.31 0.41
N ALA A 334 12.82 7.39 1.73
CA ALA A 334 11.72 8.15 2.31
C ALA A 334 12.14 8.84 3.61
N LEU A 335 11.49 9.98 3.87
CA LEU A 335 11.42 10.56 5.20
C LEU A 335 10.32 9.82 5.97
N PHE A 336 10.64 9.31 7.16
CA PHE A 336 9.65 8.91 8.16
C PHE A 336 9.71 9.89 9.32
N ALA A 337 8.63 10.55 9.62
CA ALA A 337 8.53 11.50 10.72
C ALA A 337 7.33 11.19 11.60
N ILE A 338 7.53 11.32 12.91
CA ILE A 338 6.50 11.07 13.93
C ILE A 338 6.40 12.31 14.79
N LEU A 339 5.22 12.86 14.93
CA LEU A 339 4.95 13.97 15.84
C LEU A 339 4.55 13.41 17.20
N GLU A 340 5.22 13.91 18.28
CA GLU A 340 4.87 13.54 19.64
C GLU A 340 4.82 12.01 19.87
N ASP A 341 5.91 11.33 19.59
CA ASP A 341 6.01 9.87 19.69
C ASP A 341 5.55 9.31 21.07
N ALA A 342 5.67 10.10 22.13
CA ALA A 342 5.18 9.76 23.45
C ALA A 342 3.65 9.64 23.54
N ALA A 343 2.90 10.30 22.68
CA ALA A 343 1.43 10.21 22.64
C ALA A 343 0.92 8.80 22.33
N TYR A 344 1.76 7.96 21.72
CA TYR A 344 1.41 6.58 21.33
C TYR A 344 1.75 5.53 22.39
N GLN A 345 2.42 5.90 23.48
CA GLN A 345 2.95 4.94 24.47
C GLN A 345 1.87 4.29 25.35
N ASN A 346 0.72 4.94 25.53
CA ASN A 346 -0.34 4.51 26.44
C ASN A 346 -1.63 4.08 25.74
N MET A 347 -1.57 3.81 24.45
CA MET A 347 -2.76 3.34 23.74
C MET A 347 -2.93 1.84 23.96
N ASP A 348 -3.76 1.49 24.92
CA ASP A 348 -4.25 0.13 25.15
C ASP A 348 -5.00 -0.37 23.92
N GLY A 349 -4.27 -1.00 23.04
CA GLY A 349 -4.82 -1.61 21.84
C GLY A 349 -4.69 -3.12 21.90
N MET A 350 -5.60 -3.83 21.27
CA MET A 350 -5.46 -5.28 21.10
C MET A 350 -4.14 -5.59 20.35
N MET A 351 -3.35 -6.48 20.93
CA MET A 351 -2.11 -6.99 20.35
C MET A 351 -2.23 -7.35 18.86
N PRO A 352 -1.21 -7.14 18.06
CA PRO A 352 0.07 -6.50 18.36
C PRO A 352 0.10 -5.07 17.81
N TYR A 353 0.07 -4.09 18.67
CA TYR A 353 0.35 -2.72 18.26
C TYR A 353 1.78 -2.37 18.63
N PRO A 354 2.68 -2.20 17.65
CA PRO A 354 4.01 -1.69 17.91
C PRO A 354 3.92 -0.28 18.48
N GLN A 355 4.84 0.04 19.35
CA GLN A 355 5.05 1.44 19.73
C GLN A 355 5.62 2.19 18.53
N ALA A 356 5.36 3.49 18.43
CA ALA A 356 5.83 4.31 17.32
C ALA A 356 7.37 4.49 17.30
N ARG A 357 8.07 4.11 18.36
CA ARG A 357 9.54 4.11 18.45
C ARG A 357 10.15 2.81 17.95
#